data_7d3e33235cea8a086219ce3451c7ddce
#
_entry.id   7d3e33235cea8a086219ce3451c7ddce
#
_cell.length_a   1.000
_cell.length_b   1.000
_cell.length_c   1.000
_cell.angle_alpha   90.00
_cell.angle_beta   90.00
_cell.angle_gamma   90.00
#
_symmetry.space_group_name_H-M   'P 1'
#
loop_
_entity.id
_entity.type
_entity.pdbx_description
1 polymer ?
#
loop_
_entity_poly.entity_id
_entity_poly.type
_entity_poly.pdbx_seq_one_letter_code
_entity_poly.pdbx_strand_id
1 'polypeptide(L)'
;MLVLVVFVSFLVHLYSMDYMAGDPHIIRFLGYLSLFTFFMLMLITAGNFVQLFLGWEGVGLSSYLLINFWYTRVQANKSAMKAIIVNRFGDFGIYFSLLVLFFCFKSFDFGVIFNLVDLVYLQSPINIFNFAINRVDFIVFFLFLGAIGKSAQLGLHT
;
A
#
# COMPACT_ATOMS: atom_id res chain seq x y z
N MET A 1 15.46 -6.20 -2.58
CA MET A 1 14.41 -5.18 -2.80
C MET A 1 14.89 -3.75 -2.54
N LEU A 2 15.48 -3.44 -1.37
CA LEU A 2 15.90 -2.08 -0.99
C LEU A 2 16.86 -1.44 -2.03
N VAL A 3 17.92 -2.14 -2.44
CA VAL A 3 18.89 -1.66 -3.44
C VAL A 3 18.19 -1.28 -4.77
N LEU A 4 17.26 -2.11 -5.22
CA LEU A 4 16.52 -1.87 -6.46
C LEU A 4 15.69 -0.58 -6.37
N VAL A 5 14.97 -0.38 -5.25
CA VAL A 5 14.13 0.82 -5.07
C VAL A 5 14.99 2.09 -5.00
N VAL A 6 16.10 2.06 -4.27
CA VAL A 6 17.01 3.22 -4.18
C VAL A 6 17.61 3.53 -5.54
N PHE A 7 18.06 2.52 -6.28
CA PHE A 7 18.64 2.70 -7.61
C PHE A 7 17.64 3.29 -8.61
N VAL A 8 16.43 2.73 -8.66
CA VAL A 8 15.36 3.26 -9.54
C VAL A 8 14.98 4.69 -9.13
N SER A 9 14.83 4.95 -7.83
CA SER A 9 14.54 6.30 -7.33
C SER A 9 15.62 7.32 -7.74
N PHE A 10 16.89 6.96 -7.64
CA PHE A 10 18.00 7.79 -8.08
C PHE A 10 17.90 8.14 -9.56
N LEU A 11 17.68 7.15 -10.42
CA LEU A 11 17.53 7.37 -11.87
C LEU A 11 16.31 8.25 -12.19
N VAL A 12 15.19 8.04 -11.50
CA VAL A 12 13.98 8.86 -11.69
C VAL A 12 14.21 10.30 -11.27
N HIS A 13 14.95 10.56 -10.18
CA HIS A 13 15.29 11.91 -9.76
C HIS A 13 16.19 12.62 -10.78
N LEU A 14 17.22 11.92 -11.31
CA LEU A 14 18.08 12.48 -12.36
C LEU A 14 17.27 12.83 -13.61
N TYR A 15 16.43 11.90 -14.07
CA TYR A 15 15.59 12.15 -15.23
C TYR A 15 14.62 13.31 -15.02
N SER A 16 14.01 13.40 -13.84
CA SER A 16 13.02 14.43 -13.53
C SER A 16 13.62 15.85 -13.45
N MET A 17 14.89 15.99 -13.09
CA MET A 17 15.57 17.30 -13.12
C MET A 17 15.62 17.88 -14.54
N ASP A 18 15.93 17.05 -15.52
CA ASP A 18 15.99 17.47 -16.92
C ASP A 18 14.56 17.64 -17.51
N TYR A 19 13.70 16.69 -17.23
CA TYR A 19 12.30 16.70 -17.71
C TYR A 19 11.52 17.93 -17.24
N MET A 20 11.74 18.39 -16.01
CA MET A 20 11.02 19.50 -15.39
C MET A 20 11.82 20.82 -15.43
N ALA A 21 12.95 20.89 -16.15
CA ALA A 21 13.83 22.07 -16.17
C ALA A 21 13.14 23.35 -16.66
N GLY A 22 12.07 23.23 -17.47
CA GLY A 22 11.27 24.36 -17.96
C GLY A 22 10.09 24.75 -17.06
N ASP A 23 9.82 24.03 -16.01
CA ASP A 23 8.61 24.22 -15.17
C ASP A 23 8.97 24.98 -13.87
N PRO A 24 8.25 26.08 -13.51
CA PRO A 24 8.56 26.87 -12.31
C PRO A 24 8.34 26.08 -11.01
N HIS A 25 7.61 24.96 -11.05
CA HIS A 25 7.25 24.15 -9.89
C HIS A 25 8.10 22.90 -9.70
N ILE A 26 9.29 22.84 -10.29
CA ILE A 26 10.21 21.70 -10.18
C ILE A 26 10.52 21.29 -8.73
N ILE A 27 10.70 22.26 -7.84
CA ILE A 27 10.99 22.00 -6.42
C ILE A 27 9.86 21.22 -5.76
N ARG A 28 8.60 21.57 -6.04
CA ARG A 28 7.43 20.87 -5.51
C ARG A 28 7.33 19.45 -6.06
N PHE A 29 7.65 19.26 -7.34
CA PHE A 29 7.66 17.94 -7.97
C PHE A 29 8.69 17.01 -7.34
N LEU A 30 9.93 17.49 -7.18
CA LEU A 30 11.00 16.74 -6.53
C LEU A 30 10.69 16.44 -5.06
N GLY A 31 10.01 17.36 -4.36
CA GLY A 31 9.52 17.13 -3.00
C GLY A 31 8.51 15.98 -2.93
N TYR A 32 7.57 15.90 -3.86
CA TYR A 32 6.61 14.78 -3.90
C TYR A 32 7.27 13.46 -4.28
N LEU A 33 8.26 13.51 -5.16
CA LEU A 33 9.03 12.33 -5.56
C LEU A 33 9.86 11.78 -4.40
N SER A 34 10.51 12.65 -3.62
CA SER A 34 11.27 12.26 -2.43
C SER A 34 10.37 11.72 -1.32
N LEU A 35 9.16 12.30 -1.15
CA LEU A 35 8.14 11.79 -0.23
C LEU A 35 7.68 10.38 -0.64
N PHE A 36 7.47 10.15 -1.93
CA PHE A 36 7.13 8.83 -2.46
C PHE A 36 8.21 7.79 -2.14
N THR A 37 9.49 8.13 -2.39
CA THR A 37 10.61 7.23 -2.10
C THR A 37 10.75 6.96 -0.61
N PHE A 38 10.52 7.95 0.25
CA PHE A 38 10.52 7.78 1.70
C PHE A 38 9.49 6.73 2.14
N PHE A 39 8.22 6.87 1.72
CA PHE A 39 7.18 5.91 2.07
C PHE A 39 7.44 4.52 1.46
N MET A 40 8.02 4.46 0.27
CA MET A 40 8.38 3.18 -0.34
C MET A 40 9.49 2.47 0.43
N LEU A 41 10.49 3.22 0.92
CA LEU A 41 11.52 2.67 1.79
C LEU A 41 10.95 2.20 3.13
N MET A 42 10.07 2.98 3.76
CA MET A 42 9.37 2.57 4.98
C MET A 42 8.57 1.28 4.81
N LEU A 43 7.92 1.13 3.65
CA LEU A 43 7.15 -0.08 3.34
C LEU A 43 8.06 -1.31 3.24
N ILE A 44 9.20 -1.20 2.54
CA ILE A 44 10.10 -2.34 2.29
C ILE A 44 10.88 -2.73 3.56
N THR A 45 11.22 -1.76 4.41
CA THR A 45 11.95 -1.99 5.65
C THR A 45 11.03 -2.29 6.84
N ALA A 46 9.73 -2.47 6.59
CA ALA A 46 8.77 -2.72 7.65
C ALA A 46 9.08 -4.04 8.39
N GLY A 47 9.24 -3.96 9.71
CA GLY A 47 9.36 -5.11 10.61
C GLY A 47 8.02 -5.58 11.16
N ASN A 48 6.97 -4.77 11.02
CA ASN A 48 5.63 -5.05 11.52
C ASN A 48 4.54 -4.60 10.53
N PHE A 49 3.34 -5.15 10.69
CA PHE A 49 2.20 -4.83 9.82
C PHE A 49 1.73 -3.38 9.92
N VAL A 50 1.89 -2.71 11.07
CA VAL A 50 1.50 -1.30 11.23
C VAL A 50 2.41 -0.40 10.42
N GLN A 51 3.73 -0.60 10.48
CA GLN A 51 4.68 0.15 9.68
C GLN A 51 4.49 -0.11 8.18
N LEU A 52 4.23 -1.37 7.80
CA LEU A 52 3.92 -1.74 6.42
C LEU A 52 2.69 -0.96 5.93
N PHE A 53 1.63 -0.93 6.73
CA PHE A 53 0.39 -0.23 6.38
C PHE A 53 0.60 1.28 6.25
N LEU A 54 1.38 1.89 7.15
CA LEU A 54 1.71 3.31 7.08
C LEU A 54 2.48 3.65 5.79
N GLY A 55 3.48 2.83 5.43
CA GLY A 55 4.18 2.96 4.15
C GLY A 55 3.25 2.76 2.94
N TRP A 56 2.34 1.79 3.05
CA TRP A 56 1.34 1.47 2.02
C TRP A 56 0.41 2.64 1.72
N GLU A 57 -0.18 3.26 2.74
CA GLU A 57 -1.02 4.46 2.58
C GLU A 57 -0.21 5.67 2.09
N GLY A 58 0.99 5.87 2.64
CA GLY A 58 1.86 6.97 2.25
C GLY A 58 2.26 6.96 0.78
N VAL A 59 2.55 5.77 0.21
CA VAL A 59 2.78 5.58 -1.22
C VAL A 59 1.52 5.92 -2.03
N GLY A 60 0.33 5.54 -1.55
CA GLY A 60 -0.95 5.88 -2.18
C GLY A 60 -1.18 7.39 -2.25
N LEU A 61 -0.95 8.09 -1.13
CA LEU A 61 -1.12 9.54 -1.03
C LEU A 61 -0.10 10.29 -1.89
N SER A 62 1.17 9.92 -1.85
CA SER A 62 2.22 10.57 -2.65
C SER A 62 2.02 10.33 -4.14
N SER A 63 1.55 9.16 -4.55
CA SER A 63 1.20 8.90 -5.96
C SER A 63 0.03 9.77 -6.42
N TYR A 64 -0.99 9.98 -5.58
CA TYR A 64 -2.08 10.91 -5.86
C TYR A 64 -1.57 12.33 -6.10
N LEU A 65 -0.66 12.84 -5.25
CA LEU A 65 -0.07 14.18 -5.41
C LEU A 65 0.74 14.32 -6.70
N LEU A 66 1.44 13.26 -7.11
CA LEU A 66 2.20 13.23 -8.36
C LEU A 66 1.30 13.18 -9.60
N ILE A 67 0.23 12.37 -9.58
CA ILE A 67 -0.74 12.30 -10.68
C ILE A 67 -1.45 13.64 -10.85
N ASN A 68 -1.82 14.29 -9.74
CA ASN A 68 -2.52 15.57 -9.72
C ASN A 68 -1.57 16.78 -9.74
N PHE A 69 -0.33 16.61 -10.17
CA PHE A 69 0.67 17.68 -10.16
C PHE A 69 0.20 18.91 -10.96
N TRP A 70 -0.30 18.71 -12.17
CA TRP A 70 -0.95 19.76 -12.99
C TRP A 70 -2.45 19.82 -12.71
N TYR A 71 -2.81 20.31 -11.55
CA TYR A 71 -4.21 20.41 -11.06
C TYR A 71 -5.14 21.25 -11.97
N THR A 72 -4.60 22.06 -12.87
CA THR A 72 -5.38 22.81 -13.86
C THR A 72 -5.98 21.91 -14.96
N ARG A 73 -5.42 20.71 -15.16
CA ARG A 73 -5.92 19.75 -16.16
C ARG A 73 -7.02 18.89 -15.57
N VAL A 74 -8.25 19.06 -16.06
CA VAL A 74 -9.44 18.30 -15.60
C VAL A 74 -9.24 16.79 -15.72
N GLN A 75 -8.54 16.32 -16.76
CA GLN A 75 -8.25 14.89 -16.93
C GLN A 75 -7.31 14.35 -15.84
N ALA A 76 -6.30 15.12 -15.44
CA ALA A 76 -5.40 14.74 -14.34
C ALA A 76 -6.18 14.61 -13.03
N ASN A 77 -7.05 15.57 -12.73
CA ASN A 77 -7.89 15.53 -11.54
C ASN A 77 -8.82 14.30 -11.52
N LYS A 78 -9.46 13.98 -12.65
CA LYS A 78 -10.33 12.79 -12.76
C LYS A 78 -9.54 11.49 -12.54
N SER A 79 -8.36 11.37 -13.14
CA SER A 79 -7.52 10.18 -12.98
C SER A 79 -6.98 10.03 -11.55
N ALA A 80 -6.58 11.13 -10.92
CA ALA A 80 -6.12 11.16 -9.54
C ALA A 80 -7.24 10.75 -8.56
N MET A 81 -8.45 11.31 -8.73
CA MET A 81 -9.62 10.92 -7.92
C MET A 81 -9.97 9.45 -8.11
N LYS A 82 -9.92 8.94 -9.34
CA LYS A 82 -10.16 7.54 -9.63
C LYS A 82 -9.14 6.64 -8.92
N ALA A 83 -7.86 6.98 -9.00
CA ALA A 83 -6.80 6.22 -8.35
C ALA A 83 -6.96 6.17 -6.82
N ILE A 84 -7.26 7.30 -6.17
CA ILE A 84 -7.40 7.32 -4.71
C ILE A 84 -8.64 6.54 -4.25
N ILE A 85 -9.77 6.61 -4.98
CA ILE A 85 -10.98 5.88 -4.63
C ILE A 85 -10.74 4.36 -4.74
N VAL A 86 -10.16 3.89 -5.84
CA VAL A 86 -9.88 2.45 -6.04
C VAL A 86 -8.89 1.94 -5.01
N ASN A 87 -7.81 2.68 -4.74
CA ASN A 87 -6.86 2.32 -3.68
C ASN A 87 -7.54 2.22 -2.32
N ARG A 88 -8.44 3.14 -1.99
CA ARG A 88 -9.15 3.14 -0.70
C ARG A 88 -10.06 1.90 -0.52
N PHE A 89 -10.65 1.38 -1.59
CA PHE A 89 -11.35 0.09 -1.53
C PHE A 89 -10.42 -1.07 -1.16
N GLY A 90 -9.21 -1.10 -1.73
CA GLY A 90 -8.18 -2.07 -1.33
C GLY A 90 -7.75 -1.91 0.13
N ASP A 91 -7.57 -0.67 0.58
CA ASP A 91 -7.12 -0.36 1.95
C ASP A 91 -8.13 -0.84 3.01
N PHE A 92 -9.44 -0.84 2.71
CA PHE A 92 -10.45 -1.45 3.58
C PHE A 92 -10.16 -2.93 3.85
N GLY A 93 -9.73 -3.69 2.84
CA GLY A 93 -9.32 -5.07 3.02
C GLY A 93 -8.17 -5.20 4.02
N ILE A 94 -7.13 -4.36 3.90
CA ILE A 94 -6.00 -4.38 4.83
C ILE A 94 -6.45 -4.02 6.25
N TYR A 95 -7.31 -3.03 6.43
CA TYR A 95 -7.85 -2.68 7.75
C TYR A 95 -8.55 -3.86 8.42
N PHE A 96 -9.43 -4.56 7.70
CA PHE A 96 -10.11 -5.73 8.24
C PHE A 96 -9.12 -6.84 8.59
N SER A 97 -8.13 -7.09 7.75
CA SER A 97 -7.11 -8.10 8.03
C SER A 97 -6.30 -7.76 9.29
N LEU A 98 -5.90 -6.48 9.47
CA LEU A 98 -5.15 -6.02 10.65
C LEU A 98 -5.97 -6.17 11.94
N LEU A 99 -7.28 -5.87 11.90
CA LEU A 99 -8.14 -6.07 13.05
C LEU A 99 -8.20 -7.55 13.45
N VAL A 100 -8.50 -8.45 12.52
CA VAL A 100 -8.56 -9.88 12.80
C VAL A 100 -7.21 -10.44 13.23
N LEU A 101 -6.14 -9.97 12.61
CA LEU A 101 -4.77 -10.35 12.95
C LEU A 101 -4.46 -9.99 14.41
N PHE A 102 -4.79 -8.78 14.86
CA PHE A 102 -4.60 -8.38 16.25
C PHE A 102 -5.45 -9.22 17.22
N PHE A 103 -6.69 -9.54 16.88
CA PHE A 103 -7.52 -10.41 17.71
C PHE A 103 -6.94 -11.82 17.85
N CYS A 104 -6.34 -12.37 16.79
CA CYS A 104 -5.79 -13.73 16.80
C CYS A 104 -4.41 -13.81 17.45
N PHE A 105 -3.49 -12.92 17.09
CA PHE A 105 -2.07 -13.00 17.48
C PHE A 105 -1.66 -12.06 18.61
N LYS A 106 -2.49 -11.05 18.95
CA LYS A 106 -2.19 -10.00 19.95
C LYS A 106 -0.89 -9.23 19.68
N SER A 107 -0.33 -9.35 18.48
CA SER A 107 0.89 -8.69 18.05
C SER A 107 0.79 -8.37 16.56
N PHE A 108 1.56 -7.35 16.12
CA PHE A 108 1.70 -7.00 14.72
C PHE A 108 3.08 -7.36 14.16
N ASP A 109 4.00 -7.87 14.99
CA ASP A 109 5.36 -8.21 14.58
C ASP A 109 5.37 -9.45 13.71
N PHE A 110 6.06 -9.38 12.57
CA PHE A 110 6.15 -10.51 11.65
C PHE A 110 6.76 -11.75 12.29
N GLY A 111 7.81 -11.61 13.11
CA GLY A 111 8.46 -12.73 13.77
C GLY A 111 7.51 -13.50 14.70
N VAL A 112 6.68 -12.78 15.46
CA VAL A 112 5.70 -13.39 16.37
C VAL A 112 4.59 -14.08 15.57
N ILE A 113 4.08 -13.43 14.54
CA ILE A 113 2.96 -13.94 13.74
C ILE A 113 3.37 -15.22 13.01
N PHE A 114 4.50 -15.21 12.30
CA PHE A 114 4.96 -16.38 11.55
C PHE A 114 5.25 -17.60 12.44
N ASN A 115 5.71 -17.39 13.66
CA ASN A 115 5.92 -18.49 14.60
C ASN A 115 4.62 -19.06 15.18
N LEU A 116 3.54 -18.27 15.22
CA LEU A 116 2.25 -18.68 15.81
C LEU A 116 1.20 -19.08 14.76
N VAL A 117 1.47 -18.92 13.46
CA VAL A 117 0.50 -19.20 12.38
C VAL A 117 -0.03 -20.62 12.47
N ASP A 118 0.83 -21.62 12.66
CA ASP A 118 0.43 -23.04 12.70
C ASP A 118 -0.49 -23.31 13.89
N LEU A 119 -0.23 -22.71 15.05
CA LEU A 119 -1.07 -22.85 16.23
C LEU A 119 -2.44 -22.22 16.06
N VAL A 120 -2.50 -21.04 15.43
CA VAL A 120 -3.75 -20.33 15.16
C VAL A 120 -4.56 -21.04 14.07
N TYR A 121 -3.90 -21.65 13.10
CA TYR A 121 -4.58 -22.44 12.04
C TYR A 121 -5.29 -23.65 12.59
N LEU A 122 -4.75 -24.30 13.64
CA LEU A 122 -5.36 -25.43 14.34
C LEU A 122 -6.49 -25.04 15.29
N GLN A 123 -6.69 -23.74 15.57
CA GLN A 123 -7.81 -23.28 16.39
C GLN A 123 -9.16 -23.40 15.66
N SER A 124 -10.23 -23.39 16.48
CA SER A 124 -11.59 -23.46 15.96
C SER A 124 -11.87 -22.40 14.89
N PRO A 125 -12.50 -22.79 13.76
CA PRO A 125 -12.84 -21.85 12.68
C PRO A 125 -13.84 -20.79 13.18
N ILE A 126 -13.84 -19.64 12.50
CA ILE A 126 -14.87 -18.61 12.70
C ILE A 126 -16.09 -18.99 11.87
N ASN A 127 -17.25 -19.09 12.50
CA ASN A 127 -18.52 -19.32 11.81
C ASN A 127 -19.11 -17.98 11.36
N ILE A 128 -19.04 -17.71 10.05
CA ILE A 128 -19.66 -16.53 9.42
C ILE A 128 -20.75 -17.03 8.47
N PHE A 129 -22.01 -16.65 8.69
CA PHE A 129 -23.16 -17.04 7.85
C PHE A 129 -23.22 -18.55 7.54
N ASN A 130 -23.01 -19.42 8.56
CA ASN A 130 -22.94 -20.90 8.45
C ASN A 130 -21.75 -21.48 7.66
N PHE A 131 -20.78 -20.66 7.28
CA PHE A 131 -19.52 -21.13 6.72
C PHE A 131 -18.44 -21.14 7.80
N ALA A 132 -17.79 -22.29 7.98
CA ALA A 132 -16.63 -22.42 8.87
C ALA A 132 -15.38 -22.02 8.09
N ILE A 133 -14.85 -20.82 8.36
CA ILE A 133 -13.65 -20.28 7.69
C ILE A 133 -12.52 -20.23 8.71
N ASN A 134 -11.35 -20.73 8.34
CA ASN A 134 -10.17 -20.59 9.17
C ASN A 134 -9.76 -19.12 9.35
N ARG A 135 -9.31 -18.78 10.55
CA ARG A 135 -8.91 -17.39 10.87
C ARG A 135 -7.78 -16.88 9.98
N VAL A 136 -6.83 -17.74 9.69
CA VAL A 136 -5.68 -17.41 8.84
C VAL A 136 -6.13 -17.17 7.40
N ASP A 137 -7.00 -18.03 6.87
CA ASP A 137 -7.53 -17.89 5.50
C ASP A 137 -8.31 -16.58 5.33
N PHE A 138 -9.06 -16.19 6.37
CA PHE A 138 -9.79 -14.93 6.39
C PHE A 138 -8.80 -13.73 6.32
N ILE A 139 -7.74 -13.73 7.15
CA ILE A 139 -6.71 -12.68 7.14
C ILE A 139 -6.05 -12.57 5.77
N VAL A 140 -5.61 -13.72 5.21
CA VAL A 140 -4.94 -13.77 3.90
C VAL A 140 -5.83 -13.28 2.78
N PHE A 141 -7.12 -13.64 2.79
CA PHE A 141 -8.09 -13.19 1.79
C PHE A 141 -8.21 -11.66 1.79
N PHE A 142 -8.32 -11.01 2.95
CA PHE A 142 -8.45 -9.57 3.03
C PHE A 142 -7.12 -8.83 2.73
N LEU A 143 -5.96 -9.40 3.08
CA LEU A 143 -4.67 -8.88 2.64
C LEU A 143 -4.53 -8.94 1.11
N PHE A 144 -4.99 -10.04 0.51
CA PHE A 144 -4.98 -10.20 -0.94
C PHE A 144 -5.89 -9.19 -1.65
N LEU A 145 -7.08 -8.90 -1.09
CA LEU A 145 -7.95 -7.83 -1.60
C LEU A 145 -7.25 -6.47 -1.61
N GLY A 146 -6.49 -6.15 -0.56
CA GLY A 146 -5.67 -4.95 -0.53
C GLY A 146 -4.63 -4.90 -1.65
N ALA A 147 -3.95 -6.02 -1.88
CA ALA A 147 -2.95 -6.14 -2.95
C ALA A 147 -3.58 -5.99 -4.35
N ILE A 148 -4.77 -6.55 -4.57
CA ILE A 148 -5.54 -6.43 -5.83
C ILE A 148 -5.84 -4.96 -6.15
N GLY A 149 -6.27 -4.19 -5.14
CA GLY A 149 -6.61 -2.77 -5.32
C GLY A 149 -5.43 -1.94 -5.82
N LYS A 150 -4.23 -2.18 -5.28
CA LYS A 150 -3.04 -1.41 -5.66
C LYS A 150 -2.34 -1.91 -6.92
N SER A 151 -2.52 -3.19 -7.24
CA SER A 151 -1.91 -3.82 -8.42
C SER A 151 -2.78 -3.75 -9.68
N ALA A 152 -3.94 -3.09 -9.61
CA ALA A 152 -4.90 -2.98 -10.71
C ALA A 152 -5.23 -4.34 -11.36
N GLN A 153 -5.44 -5.37 -10.54
CA GLN A 153 -5.79 -6.71 -11.01
C GLN A 153 -7.27 -6.80 -11.44
N LEU A 154 -7.64 -7.93 -12.05
CA LEU A 154 -8.99 -8.22 -12.52
C LEU A 154 -10.05 -7.91 -11.44
N GLY A 155 -10.99 -7.04 -11.77
CA GLY A 155 -12.03 -6.53 -10.89
C GLY A 155 -11.83 -5.07 -10.44
N LEU A 156 -10.58 -4.63 -10.16
CA LEU A 156 -10.24 -3.27 -9.76
C LEU A 156 -9.27 -2.57 -10.73
N HIS A 157 -9.20 -3.05 -11.99
CA HIS A 157 -8.27 -2.58 -13.02
C HIS A 157 -8.63 -1.22 -13.66
N THR A 158 -9.74 -0.63 -13.30
CA THR A 158 -10.21 0.64 -13.86
C THR A 158 -9.46 1.84 -13.35
#